data_565afaca6d13907f85c3a607cc096aef
#
_entry.id   565afaca6d13907f85c3a607cc096aef
#
_cell.length_a   1.000
_cell.length_b   1.000
_cell.length_c   1.000
_cell.angle_alpha   90.00
_cell.angle_beta   90.00
_cell.angle_gamma   90.00
#
_symmetry.space_group_name_H-M   'P 1'
#
loop_
_entity.id
_entity.type
_entity.pdbx_description
1 polymer ?
#
loop_
_entity_poly.entity_id
_entity_poly.type
_entity_poly.pdbx_seq_one_letter_code
_entity_poly.pdbx_strand_id
1 'polypeptide(L)'
;IFIPAGKKHVEYALLGDGRQRRLTCREAEALYEKKRGALAEPCYNSDGEGYAFSNRLLQAALLTNVVYPIYRHGEWIRHHTPGKRWDSLYTWDSGFIGLGLLECEERLAQYVLDLYLSRPDNPDFAFLMHGSPVPVQAYLYLELLQRSGDEERLFAWYPRLKRYYSFLAGKSEGSATDPFESRLTTTFDYFYNCSGMDDLPPQVEMYRQGKEKLCAPAFTTSQLIRMAKILRMIAREQELLEDVKEYEADIALRTNALLTYAWDEESGYFGYVVHDKQKRPIGVFRTADGENLSKGMDGVYPLVAGICSKEQEERLLGHIFSEKEMFSKVGISAVDMSASYYQPNGYWNGNVWFSHQWFLWKTMLDLGKMEEAWKIAKTALDSWKREVDYSYYTFEMLNIATARGGWFHQFGGLSSPVNIWANAYYRRGTVSCGFDLWIGEQSYEEDTDTFRLTVTNHSDRAVGLLLVTGGADTSVPEVFLDGEPLEAVRRTLGALECRIPARVRKGRVVAKARV
;
A
#
# COMPACT_ATOMS: atom_id res chain seq x y z
N ILE A 1 17.38 -22.63 30.01
CA ILE A 1 16.70 -22.47 31.32
C ILE A 1 15.91 -23.74 31.58
N PHE A 2 16.15 -24.41 32.74
CA PHE A 2 15.37 -25.56 33.15
C PHE A 2 14.29 -25.13 34.16
N ILE A 3 13.03 -25.36 33.82
CA ILE A 3 11.90 -25.04 34.71
C ILE A 3 11.34 -26.36 35.24
N PRO A 4 11.46 -26.66 36.57
CA PRO A 4 10.92 -27.89 37.15
C PRO A 4 9.40 -27.96 36.97
N ALA A 5 8.87 -29.18 36.83
CA ALA A 5 7.44 -29.41 36.73
C ALA A 5 6.69 -28.80 37.94
N GLY A 6 5.59 -28.11 37.68
CA GLY A 6 4.77 -27.45 38.72
C GLY A 6 5.31 -26.07 39.18
N LYS A 7 6.41 -25.58 38.63
CA LYS A 7 6.90 -24.22 38.90
C LYS A 7 6.75 -23.33 37.68
N LYS A 8 6.29 -22.09 37.89
CA LYS A 8 6.29 -21.04 36.89
C LYS A 8 7.52 -20.15 37.11
N HIS A 9 8.32 -19.99 36.07
CA HIS A 9 9.39 -18.99 36.03
C HIS A 9 9.23 -18.17 34.76
N VAL A 10 9.23 -16.87 34.90
CA VAL A 10 9.14 -15.96 33.76
C VAL A 10 10.30 -14.98 33.88
N GLU A 11 11.19 -15.00 32.90
CA GLU A 11 12.31 -14.07 32.80
C GLU A 11 12.22 -13.32 31.47
N TYR A 12 12.18 -11.99 31.56
CA TYR A 12 12.19 -11.11 30.40
C TYR A 12 13.45 -10.24 30.44
N ALA A 13 14.18 -10.23 29.35
CA ALA A 13 15.22 -9.27 29.11
C ALA A 13 14.72 -8.26 28.08
N LEU A 14 14.57 -6.98 28.46
CA LEU A 14 14.39 -5.88 27.52
C LEU A 14 15.77 -5.39 27.12
N LEU A 15 16.15 -5.64 25.87
CA LEU A 15 17.36 -5.09 25.27
C LEU A 15 17.01 -3.69 24.72
N GLY A 16 17.47 -2.66 25.39
CA GLY A 16 17.38 -1.26 24.96
C GLY A 16 18.47 -0.48 25.69
N ASP A 17 19.04 0.53 25.09
CA ASP A 17 20.00 1.50 25.62
C ASP A 17 21.07 1.01 26.63
N GLY A 18 21.37 -0.27 26.65
CA GLY A 18 22.31 -0.88 27.59
C GLY A 18 21.79 -1.07 29.02
N ARG A 19 20.54 -0.74 29.29
CA ARG A 19 19.91 -0.93 30.60
C ARG A 19 18.98 -2.14 30.58
N GLN A 20 19.39 -3.21 31.23
CA GLN A 20 18.53 -4.37 31.45
C GLN A 20 17.52 -4.04 32.54
N ARG A 21 16.23 -3.95 32.20
CA ARG A 21 15.14 -3.91 33.17
C ARG A 21 14.56 -5.32 33.33
N ARG A 22 14.73 -5.90 34.50
CA ARG A 22 14.01 -7.12 34.86
C ARG A 22 12.58 -6.75 35.26
N LEU A 23 11.61 -7.37 34.62
CA LEU A 23 10.22 -7.27 35.03
C LEU A 23 9.94 -8.33 36.10
N THR A 24 9.23 -7.96 37.14
CA THR A 24 8.63 -8.92 38.05
C THR A 24 7.50 -9.68 37.32
N CYS A 25 7.13 -10.90 37.81
CA CYS A 25 6.00 -11.63 37.24
C CYS A 25 4.73 -10.77 37.19
N ARG A 26 4.47 -9.99 38.24
CA ARG A 26 3.31 -9.08 38.30
C ARG A 26 3.34 -7.98 37.27
N GLU A 27 4.50 -7.35 37.01
CA GLU A 27 4.66 -6.34 35.96
C GLU A 27 4.51 -6.96 34.59
N ALA A 28 5.02 -8.16 34.36
CA ALA A 28 4.86 -8.88 33.12
C ALA A 28 3.39 -9.26 32.86
N GLU A 29 2.69 -9.75 33.90
CA GLU A 29 1.25 -10.04 33.84
C GLU A 29 0.44 -8.77 33.55
N ALA A 30 0.72 -7.66 34.25
CA ALA A 30 0.05 -6.39 34.02
C ALA A 30 0.29 -5.85 32.61
N LEU A 31 1.52 -5.99 32.09
CA LEU A 31 1.84 -5.62 30.71
C LEU A 31 1.13 -6.50 29.70
N TYR A 32 1.07 -7.81 29.97
CA TYR A 32 0.33 -8.76 29.14
C TYR A 32 -1.15 -8.41 29.07
N GLU A 33 -1.81 -8.20 30.23
CA GLU A 33 -3.24 -7.85 30.26
C GLU A 33 -3.52 -6.49 29.62
N LYS A 34 -2.62 -5.51 29.81
CA LYS A 34 -2.71 -4.22 29.12
C LYS A 34 -2.61 -4.38 27.60
N LYS A 35 -1.69 -5.21 27.11
CA LYS A 35 -1.51 -5.45 25.67
C LYS A 35 -2.63 -6.31 25.11
N ARG A 36 -3.10 -7.29 25.86
CA ARG A 36 -4.27 -8.09 25.50
C ARG A 36 -5.52 -7.25 25.38
N GLY A 37 -5.74 -6.29 26.30
CA GLY A 37 -6.84 -5.33 26.23
C GLY A 37 -6.71 -4.34 25.06
N ALA A 38 -5.48 -3.96 24.71
CA ALA A 38 -5.21 -3.10 23.55
C ALA A 38 -5.38 -3.81 22.21
N LEU A 39 -5.27 -5.15 22.22
CA LEU A 39 -5.66 -6.04 21.11
C LEU A 39 -7.15 -6.40 21.22
N ALA A 40 -7.96 -5.51 21.81
CA ALA A 40 -9.41 -5.69 21.86
C ALA A 40 -9.92 -6.14 20.49
N GLU A 41 -10.87 -7.05 20.51
CA GLU A 41 -11.48 -7.57 19.30
C GLU A 41 -11.87 -6.42 18.38
N PRO A 42 -11.50 -6.46 17.09
CA PRO A 42 -11.98 -5.46 16.19
C PRO A 42 -13.50 -5.45 16.27
N CYS A 43 -14.09 -4.33 16.68
CA CYS A 43 -15.53 -4.14 16.71
C CYS A 43 -16.04 -4.10 15.26
N TYR A 44 -16.12 -5.26 14.63
CA TYR A 44 -16.76 -5.39 13.33
C TYR A 44 -18.28 -5.39 13.50
N ASN A 45 -18.97 -4.86 12.53
CA ASN A 45 -20.41 -5.07 12.41
C ASN A 45 -20.70 -6.57 12.11
N SER A 46 -21.97 -7.00 12.23
CA SER A 46 -22.33 -8.42 12.23
C SER A 46 -21.94 -9.17 10.96
N ASP A 47 -21.89 -8.55 9.80
CA ASP A 47 -21.42 -9.20 8.56
C ASP A 47 -19.88 -9.26 8.46
N GLY A 48 -19.17 -8.50 9.28
CA GLY A 48 -17.72 -8.56 9.42
C GLY A 48 -17.21 -9.57 10.45
N GLU A 49 -18.04 -10.03 11.39
CA GLU A 49 -17.64 -10.96 12.46
C GLU A 49 -16.94 -12.22 11.94
N GLY A 50 -17.40 -12.73 10.80
CA GLY A 50 -16.82 -13.91 10.17
C GLY A 50 -15.34 -13.77 9.77
N TYR A 51 -14.81 -12.54 9.65
CA TYR A 51 -13.40 -12.27 9.32
C TYR A 51 -12.54 -12.02 10.55
N ALA A 52 -13.12 -11.89 11.74
CA ALA A 52 -12.40 -11.48 12.95
C ALA A 52 -11.23 -12.41 13.28
N PHE A 53 -11.41 -13.74 13.19
CA PHE A 53 -10.34 -14.69 13.49
C PHE A 53 -9.16 -14.55 12.52
N SER A 54 -9.42 -14.58 11.22
CA SER A 54 -8.37 -14.52 10.19
C SER A 54 -7.59 -13.20 10.22
N ASN A 55 -8.26 -12.09 10.50
CA ASN A 55 -7.62 -10.77 10.65
C ASN A 55 -6.81 -10.67 11.94
N ARG A 56 -7.31 -11.21 13.04
CA ARG A 56 -6.57 -11.24 14.32
C ARG A 56 -5.28 -12.04 14.20
N LEU A 57 -5.31 -13.14 13.46
CA LEU A 57 -4.10 -13.94 13.21
C LEU A 57 -3.05 -13.14 12.41
N LEU A 58 -3.49 -12.38 11.42
CA LEU A 58 -2.60 -11.49 10.65
C LEU A 58 -2.03 -10.36 11.52
N GLN A 59 -2.85 -9.73 12.36
CA GLN A 59 -2.36 -8.72 13.31
C GLN A 59 -1.32 -9.30 14.27
N ALA A 60 -1.57 -10.51 14.78
CA ALA A 60 -0.61 -11.21 15.63
C ALA A 60 0.70 -11.52 14.91
N ALA A 61 0.64 -11.91 13.62
CA ALA A 61 1.83 -12.12 12.80
C ALA A 61 2.63 -10.82 12.64
N LEU A 62 1.98 -9.72 12.29
CA LEU A 62 2.61 -8.39 12.16
C LEU A 62 3.29 -7.93 13.46
N LEU A 63 2.60 -8.08 14.60
CA LEU A 63 3.11 -7.66 15.91
C LEU A 63 4.26 -8.52 16.40
N THR A 64 4.30 -9.79 16.02
CA THR A 64 5.30 -10.76 16.51
C THR A 64 6.46 -11.01 15.54
N ASN A 65 6.37 -10.57 14.29
CA ASN A 65 7.44 -10.68 13.32
C ASN A 65 8.52 -9.61 13.56
N VAL A 66 9.13 -9.69 14.72
CA VAL A 66 10.25 -8.85 15.14
C VAL A 66 11.46 -9.73 15.32
N VAL A 67 12.59 -9.32 14.76
CA VAL A 67 13.85 -10.04 14.84
C VAL A 67 14.84 -9.31 15.75
N TYR A 68 16.05 -9.86 15.85
CA TYR A 68 17.09 -9.28 16.70
C TYR A 68 17.39 -7.82 16.31
N PRO A 69 17.57 -6.93 17.33
CA PRO A 69 18.00 -5.58 17.05
C PRO A 69 19.35 -5.57 16.31
N ILE A 70 19.47 -4.71 15.33
CA ILE A 70 20.72 -4.44 14.65
C ILE A 70 21.30 -3.11 15.14
N TYR A 71 22.64 -3.04 15.20
CA TYR A 71 23.32 -1.79 15.56
C TYR A 71 23.75 -1.07 14.29
N ARG A 72 23.20 0.13 14.07
CA ARG A 72 23.54 0.97 12.92
C ARG A 72 23.45 2.46 13.30
N HIS A 73 24.37 3.25 12.77
CA HIS A 73 24.45 4.70 13.03
C HIS A 73 24.41 5.08 14.51
N GLY A 74 25.08 4.28 15.36
CA GLY A 74 25.16 4.56 16.80
C GLY A 74 23.93 4.11 17.62
N GLU A 75 22.92 3.53 16.99
CA GLU A 75 21.68 3.14 17.63
C GLU A 75 21.35 1.64 17.42
N TRP A 76 20.66 1.06 18.40
CA TRP A 76 20.06 -0.26 18.26
C TRP A 76 18.68 -0.16 17.64
N ILE A 77 18.51 -0.76 16.47
CA ILE A 77 17.28 -0.71 15.70
C ILE A 77 16.55 -2.03 15.85
N ARG A 78 15.35 -1.98 16.42
CA ARG A 78 14.39 -3.08 16.38
C ARG A 78 13.59 -2.93 15.09
N HIS A 79 13.48 -3.98 14.30
CA HIS A 79 12.74 -3.92 13.05
C HIS A 79 11.70 -5.03 12.95
N HIS A 80 10.61 -4.71 12.30
CA HIS A 80 9.59 -5.64 11.89
C HIS A 80 9.96 -6.22 10.52
N THR A 81 9.79 -7.52 10.38
CA THR A 81 10.10 -8.25 9.14
C THR A 81 8.84 -8.82 8.51
N PRO A 82 8.85 -9.15 7.21
CA PRO A 82 7.71 -9.78 6.53
C PRO A 82 7.26 -11.08 7.20
N GLY A 83 8.23 -11.84 7.70
CA GLY A 83 8.04 -13.10 8.43
C GLY A 83 9.32 -13.44 9.19
N LYS A 84 9.27 -14.31 10.17
CA LYS A 84 10.42 -14.65 11.03
C LYS A 84 11.61 -15.30 10.31
N ARG A 85 11.41 -15.75 9.09
CA ARG A 85 12.48 -16.28 8.23
C ARG A 85 13.42 -15.16 7.72
N TRP A 86 12.87 -13.96 7.51
CA TRP A 86 13.62 -12.83 6.99
C TRP A 86 14.13 -11.98 8.16
N ASP A 87 15.42 -11.86 8.28
CA ASP A 87 16.11 -11.19 9.38
C ASP A 87 16.72 -9.84 8.99
N SER A 88 16.31 -9.32 7.85
CA SER A 88 16.80 -8.05 7.30
C SER A 88 15.72 -6.98 7.26
N LEU A 89 16.15 -5.73 7.02
CA LEU A 89 15.29 -4.59 6.80
C LEU A 89 14.90 -4.52 5.32
N TYR A 90 13.71 -5.00 5.01
CA TYR A 90 13.16 -5.01 3.66
C TYR A 90 12.42 -3.72 3.38
N THR A 91 12.87 -2.95 2.39
CA THR A 91 12.41 -1.58 2.14
C THR A 91 10.92 -1.47 1.86
N TRP A 92 10.40 -2.11 0.82
CA TRP A 92 8.99 -1.97 0.48
C TRP A 92 8.06 -2.75 1.41
N ASP A 93 8.51 -3.92 1.89
CA ASP A 93 7.76 -4.70 2.89
C ASP A 93 7.50 -3.89 4.15
N SER A 94 8.47 -3.10 4.62
CA SER A 94 8.30 -2.29 5.81
C SER A 94 7.19 -1.25 5.67
N GLY A 95 7.00 -0.72 4.48
CA GLY A 95 5.88 0.18 4.22
C GLY A 95 4.53 -0.53 4.40
N PHE A 96 4.38 -1.75 3.87
CA PHE A 96 3.18 -2.56 4.06
C PHE A 96 3.02 -3.05 5.50
N ILE A 97 4.11 -3.43 6.17
CA ILE A 97 4.11 -3.73 7.61
C ILE A 97 3.60 -2.52 8.39
N GLY A 98 4.10 -1.31 8.07
CA GLY A 98 3.64 -0.07 8.67
C GLY A 98 2.15 0.18 8.46
N LEU A 99 1.64 -0.01 7.25
CA LEU A 99 0.22 0.08 6.91
C LEU A 99 -0.62 -0.93 7.72
N GLY A 100 -0.16 -2.17 7.85
CA GLY A 100 -0.85 -3.18 8.66
C GLY A 100 -0.80 -2.89 10.16
N LEU A 101 0.33 -2.39 10.66
CA LEU A 101 0.46 -1.97 12.06
C LEU A 101 -0.41 -0.76 12.39
N LEU A 102 -0.65 0.13 11.43
CA LEU A 102 -1.55 1.27 11.60
C LEU A 102 -2.99 0.84 11.94
N GLU A 103 -3.38 -0.36 11.53
CA GLU A 103 -4.71 -0.91 11.84
C GLU A 103 -4.86 -1.40 13.29
N CYS A 104 -3.76 -1.55 14.03
CA CYS A 104 -3.78 -2.07 15.40
C CYS A 104 -2.93 -1.26 16.41
N GLU A 105 -1.82 -0.66 16.01
CA GLU A 105 -0.94 0.11 16.91
C GLU A 105 -0.24 1.24 16.14
N GLU A 106 -0.85 2.40 16.03
CA GLU A 106 -0.36 3.57 15.28
C GLU A 106 1.10 3.94 15.61
N ARG A 107 1.50 3.86 16.90
CA ARG A 107 2.87 4.17 17.31
C ARG A 107 3.92 3.26 16.66
N LEU A 108 3.57 2.01 16.37
CA LEU A 108 4.47 1.10 15.66
C LEU A 108 4.57 1.45 14.18
N ALA A 109 3.46 1.87 13.56
CA ALA A 109 3.48 2.38 12.20
C ALA A 109 4.34 3.65 12.08
N GLN A 110 4.20 4.58 13.01
CA GLN A 110 5.06 5.78 13.12
C GLN A 110 6.54 5.40 13.31
N TYR A 111 6.83 4.41 14.16
CA TYR A 111 8.20 3.93 14.37
C TYR A 111 8.80 3.35 13.08
N VAL A 112 8.04 2.55 12.33
CA VAL A 112 8.49 1.99 11.05
C VAL A 112 8.78 3.11 10.05
N LEU A 113 7.92 4.11 9.96
CA LEU A 113 8.13 5.26 9.08
C LEU A 113 9.38 6.06 9.50
N ASP A 114 9.52 6.36 10.79
CA ASP A 114 10.66 7.09 11.34
C ASP A 114 11.99 6.38 11.08
N LEU A 115 12.00 5.06 11.11
CA LEU A 115 13.15 4.23 10.85
C LEU A 115 13.62 4.30 9.39
N TYR A 116 12.68 4.29 8.44
CA TYR A 116 13.01 4.23 7.00
C TYR A 116 13.21 5.61 6.36
N LEU A 117 12.62 6.65 6.90
CA LEU A 117 12.86 8.02 6.46
C LEU A 117 14.04 8.62 7.21
N SER A 118 15.17 8.77 6.54
CA SER A 118 16.40 9.28 7.16
C SER A 118 16.26 10.68 7.71
N ARG A 119 16.83 10.93 8.90
CA ARG A 119 16.89 12.26 9.50
C ARG A 119 17.79 13.20 8.68
N PRO A 120 17.58 14.51 8.77
CA PRO A 120 18.38 15.48 7.97
C PRO A 120 19.89 15.42 8.20
N ASP A 121 20.32 15.01 9.38
CA ASP A 121 21.72 14.87 9.79
C ASP A 121 22.35 13.53 9.36
N ASN A 122 21.55 12.60 8.84
CA ASN A 122 22.04 11.33 8.34
C ASN A 122 22.50 11.46 6.89
N PRO A 123 23.70 10.99 6.51
CA PRO A 123 24.16 11.02 5.13
C PRO A 123 23.31 10.16 4.19
N ASP A 124 22.70 9.09 4.70
CA ASP A 124 21.83 8.22 3.92
C ASP A 124 20.45 8.91 3.73
N PHE A 125 19.95 9.00 2.50
CA PHE A 125 18.67 9.64 2.18
C PHE A 125 17.44 8.81 2.62
N ALA A 126 17.60 7.49 2.77
CA ALA A 126 16.62 6.56 3.31
C ALA A 126 17.33 5.31 3.84
N PHE A 127 16.67 4.56 4.70
CA PHE A 127 17.20 3.32 5.23
C PHE A 127 16.93 2.15 4.27
N LEU A 128 17.63 2.14 3.15
CA LEU A 128 17.51 1.14 2.10
C LEU A 128 18.52 0.02 2.32
N MET A 129 18.17 -0.99 3.09
CA MET A 129 19.08 -2.08 3.39
C MET A 129 18.95 -3.27 2.46
N HIS A 130 17.72 -3.62 2.11
CA HIS A 130 17.43 -4.81 1.28
C HIS A 130 16.05 -4.72 0.64
N GLY A 131 15.85 -5.48 -0.42
CA GLY A 131 14.60 -5.60 -1.13
C GLY A 131 14.32 -4.45 -2.09
N SER A 132 13.12 -4.45 -2.63
CA SER A 132 12.68 -3.53 -3.67
C SER A 132 12.62 -2.08 -3.19
N PRO A 133 13.00 -1.12 -4.04
CA PRO A 133 12.95 0.31 -3.72
C PRO A 133 11.56 0.95 -3.87
N VAL A 134 10.48 0.18 -3.98
CA VAL A 134 9.12 0.71 -4.07
C VAL A 134 8.81 1.62 -2.87
N PRO A 135 8.43 2.90 -3.06
CA PRO A 135 8.38 3.89 -1.99
C PRO A 135 7.07 3.81 -1.15
N VAL A 136 6.78 2.63 -0.58
CA VAL A 136 5.54 2.41 0.20
C VAL A 136 5.49 3.31 1.45
N GLN A 137 6.63 3.81 1.90
CA GLN A 137 6.72 4.79 3.00
C GLN A 137 5.97 6.09 2.70
N ALA A 138 5.89 6.51 1.44
CA ALA A 138 5.12 7.69 1.06
C ALA A 138 3.61 7.50 1.27
N TYR A 139 3.13 6.30 1.00
CA TYR A 139 1.73 5.93 1.21
C TYR A 139 1.41 5.73 2.69
N LEU A 140 2.32 5.09 3.45
CA LEU A 140 2.19 5.00 4.90
C LEU A 140 2.14 6.38 5.56
N TYR A 141 2.95 7.32 5.08
CA TYR A 141 2.94 8.70 5.55
C TYR A 141 1.61 9.39 5.27
N LEU A 142 1.05 9.24 4.07
CA LEU A 142 -0.28 9.76 3.73
C LEU A 142 -1.36 9.18 4.65
N GLU A 143 -1.39 7.87 4.86
CA GLU A 143 -2.38 7.22 5.73
C GLU A 143 -2.25 7.68 7.19
N LEU A 144 -1.03 7.90 7.68
CA LEU A 144 -0.79 8.47 9.01
C LEU A 144 -1.31 9.91 9.12
N LEU A 145 -1.02 10.77 8.15
CA LEU A 145 -1.51 12.15 8.12
C LEU A 145 -3.04 12.22 8.14
N GLN A 146 -3.70 11.37 7.36
CA GLN A 146 -5.16 11.34 7.26
C GLN A 146 -5.87 10.78 8.48
N ARG A 147 -5.16 10.07 9.37
CA ARG A 147 -5.76 9.42 10.56
C ARG A 147 -5.36 10.08 11.88
N SER A 148 -4.19 10.70 11.94
CA SER A 148 -3.66 11.29 13.16
C SER A 148 -4.21 12.69 13.39
N GLY A 149 -4.58 12.99 14.63
CA GLY A 149 -4.88 14.36 15.05
C GLY A 149 -3.64 15.23 15.32
N ASP A 150 -2.41 14.70 15.15
CA ASP A 150 -1.14 15.37 15.39
C ASP A 150 -0.46 15.72 14.06
N GLU A 151 -1.10 16.57 13.27
CA GLU A 151 -0.61 17.00 11.97
C GLU A 151 0.75 17.72 12.06
N GLU A 152 0.95 18.58 13.06
CA GLU A 152 2.20 19.34 13.24
C GLU A 152 3.40 18.40 13.35
N ARG A 153 3.29 17.36 14.17
CA ARG A 153 4.33 16.35 14.32
C ARG A 153 4.56 15.56 13.03
N LEU A 154 3.48 15.20 12.33
CA LEU A 154 3.58 14.43 11.09
C LEU A 154 4.17 15.26 9.96
N PHE A 155 3.83 16.54 9.87
CA PHE A 155 4.44 17.44 8.89
C PHE A 155 5.95 17.60 9.06
N ALA A 156 6.50 17.38 10.26
CA ALA A 156 7.94 17.37 10.48
C ALA A 156 8.69 16.28 9.67
N TRP A 157 7.99 15.26 9.19
CA TRP A 157 8.57 14.23 8.30
C TRP A 157 8.57 14.59 6.81
N TYR A 158 7.82 15.62 6.41
CA TYR A 158 7.74 16.06 5.03
C TYR A 158 9.11 16.34 4.38
N PRO A 159 10.06 17.08 5.00
CA PRO A 159 11.39 17.30 4.41
C PRO A 159 12.16 16.00 4.18
N ARG A 160 11.98 15.00 5.04
CA ARG A 160 12.63 13.70 4.93
C ARG A 160 12.06 12.91 3.74
N LEU A 161 10.74 12.94 3.57
CA LEU A 161 10.09 12.31 2.42
C LEU A 161 10.43 13.03 1.11
N LYS A 162 10.50 14.38 1.11
CA LYS A 162 10.97 15.16 -0.04
C LYS A 162 12.40 14.78 -0.43
N ARG A 163 13.29 14.58 0.54
CA ARG A 163 14.66 14.11 0.30
C ARG A 163 14.67 12.73 -0.37
N TYR A 164 13.84 11.80 0.10
CA TYR A 164 13.71 10.47 -0.50
C TYR A 164 13.19 10.57 -1.94
N TYR A 165 12.16 11.38 -2.15
CA TYR A 165 11.65 11.67 -3.49
C TYR A 165 12.72 12.23 -4.43
N SER A 166 13.49 13.22 -3.99
CA SER A 166 14.53 13.85 -4.80
C SER A 166 15.59 12.85 -5.26
N PHE A 167 15.94 11.88 -4.42
CA PHE A 167 16.82 10.79 -4.81
C PHE A 167 16.17 9.90 -5.89
N LEU A 168 14.93 9.45 -5.70
CA LEU A 168 14.23 8.61 -6.67
C LEU A 168 13.96 9.35 -8.00
N ALA A 169 13.82 10.67 -7.95
CA ALA A 169 13.63 11.53 -9.13
C ALA A 169 14.92 11.81 -9.91
N GLY A 170 16.07 11.33 -9.44
CA GLY A 170 17.36 11.61 -10.08
C GLY A 170 17.91 13.02 -9.80
N LYS A 171 17.39 13.72 -8.78
CA LYS A 171 17.74 15.11 -8.46
C LYS A 171 18.82 15.25 -7.36
N SER A 172 19.11 14.17 -6.64
CA SER A 172 20.12 14.16 -5.60
C SER A 172 21.48 13.76 -6.15
N GLU A 173 22.55 14.26 -5.54
CA GLU A 173 23.91 13.80 -5.82
C GLU A 173 24.00 12.28 -5.62
N GLY A 174 24.67 11.60 -6.54
CA GLY A 174 24.83 10.14 -6.55
C GLY A 174 23.61 9.35 -7.04
N SER A 175 22.48 9.98 -7.37
CA SER A 175 21.35 9.28 -7.95
C SER A 175 21.59 8.94 -9.42
N ALA A 176 21.25 7.69 -9.80
CA ALA A 176 21.36 7.18 -11.16
C ALA A 176 19.99 6.80 -11.78
N THR A 177 18.90 7.30 -11.20
CA THR A 177 17.53 6.85 -11.55
C THR A 177 16.94 7.55 -12.78
N ASP A 178 17.52 8.65 -13.25
CA ASP A 178 17.06 9.41 -14.43
C ASP A 178 18.17 9.51 -15.50
N PRO A 179 18.62 8.38 -16.08
CA PRO A 179 19.73 8.37 -17.03
C PRO A 179 19.30 8.53 -18.49
N PHE A 180 18.00 8.56 -18.80
CA PHE A 180 17.48 8.40 -20.16
C PHE A 180 17.00 9.73 -20.76
N GLU A 181 17.21 9.91 -22.07
CA GLU A 181 16.66 11.05 -22.82
C GLU A 181 15.12 11.08 -22.82
N SER A 182 14.48 9.91 -22.71
CA SER A 182 13.02 9.78 -22.57
C SER A 182 12.47 10.42 -21.30
N ARG A 183 13.29 10.67 -20.28
CA ARG A 183 12.89 11.13 -18.95
C ARG A 183 12.07 10.09 -18.17
N LEU A 184 12.05 8.83 -18.62
CA LEU A 184 11.58 7.71 -17.84
C LEU A 184 12.62 7.34 -16.79
N THR A 185 12.18 6.94 -15.61
CA THR A 185 13.07 6.56 -14.52
C THR A 185 13.33 5.06 -14.47
N THR A 186 14.49 4.70 -13.93
CA THR A 186 14.85 3.32 -13.62
C THR A 186 15.16 3.18 -12.13
N THR A 187 15.47 1.98 -11.69
CA THR A 187 15.94 1.76 -10.31
C THR A 187 17.42 2.10 -10.16
N PHE A 188 17.85 2.39 -8.93
CA PHE A 188 19.22 2.77 -8.62
C PHE A 188 20.13 1.58 -8.23
N ASP A 189 19.54 0.46 -7.85
CA ASP A 189 20.32 -0.67 -7.31
C ASP A 189 19.82 -2.01 -7.88
N TYR A 190 18.68 -2.45 -7.47
CA TYR A 190 18.24 -3.82 -7.62
C TYR A 190 17.21 -3.97 -8.75
N PHE A 191 17.62 -3.84 -10.01
CA PHE A 191 16.72 -3.90 -11.16
C PHE A 191 15.90 -5.19 -11.21
N TYR A 192 16.50 -6.30 -10.90
CA TYR A 192 15.90 -7.62 -10.84
C TYR A 192 14.62 -7.67 -9.97
N ASN A 193 14.49 -6.78 -8.99
CA ASN A 193 13.32 -6.66 -8.12
C ASN A 193 12.82 -5.19 -8.00
N CYS A 194 12.83 -4.45 -9.10
CA CYS A 194 12.50 -3.03 -9.08
C CYS A 194 11.03 -2.74 -8.74
N SER A 195 10.13 -3.71 -8.93
CA SER A 195 8.69 -3.59 -8.65
C SER A 195 8.24 -4.32 -7.38
N GLY A 196 9.15 -5.00 -6.68
CA GLY A 196 8.80 -5.88 -5.55
C GLY A 196 8.35 -7.28 -5.97
N MET A 197 8.29 -7.54 -7.25
CA MET A 197 7.86 -8.82 -7.83
C MET A 197 9.09 -9.59 -8.32
N ASP A 198 9.65 -10.46 -7.47
CA ASP A 198 10.99 -11.06 -7.61
C ASP A 198 11.26 -11.76 -8.94
N ASP A 199 10.34 -12.57 -9.42
CA ASP A 199 10.51 -13.32 -10.68
C ASP A 199 9.57 -12.83 -11.80
N LEU A 200 9.22 -11.55 -11.77
CA LEU A 200 8.38 -10.97 -12.81
C LEU A 200 9.06 -11.07 -14.19
N PRO A 201 8.39 -11.59 -15.21
CA PRO A 201 8.99 -11.91 -16.50
C PRO A 201 9.81 -10.79 -17.15
N PRO A 202 9.36 -9.52 -17.25
CA PRO A 202 10.16 -8.49 -17.90
C PRO A 202 11.45 -8.16 -17.15
N GLN A 203 11.44 -8.22 -15.81
CA GLN A 203 12.64 -7.98 -15.01
C GLN A 203 13.68 -9.11 -15.18
N VAL A 204 13.22 -10.35 -15.09
CA VAL A 204 14.07 -11.53 -15.24
C VAL A 204 14.67 -11.60 -16.64
N GLU A 205 13.87 -11.39 -17.68
CA GLU A 205 14.36 -11.47 -19.05
C GLU A 205 15.30 -10.33 -19.40
N MET A 206 15.02 -9.11 -18.92
CA MET A 206 15.89 -7.96 -19.12
C MET A 206 17.27 -8.17 -18.45
N TYR A 207 17.26 -8.69 -17.22
CA TYR A 207 18.49 -9.04 -16.50
C TYR A 207 19.26 -10.16 -17.21
N ARG A 208 18.57 -11.21 -17.69
CA ARG A 208 19.19 -12.31 -18.46
C ARG A 208 19.89 -11.81 -19.72
N GLN A 209 19.32 -10.78 -20.37
CA GLN A 209 19.92 -10.17 -21.56
C GLN A 209 21.05 -9.17 -21.24
N GLY A 210 21.32 -8.87 -19.97
CA GLY A 210 22.31 -7.87 -19.54
C GLY A 210 21.98 -6.44 -20.01
N LYS A 211 20.68 -6.13 -20.13
CA LYS A 211 20.18 -4.83 -20.64
C LYS A 211 19.50 -3.97 -19.57
N GLU A 212 19.54 -4.37 -18.32
CA GLU A 212 18.89 -3.68 -17.21
C GLU A 212 19.27 -2.19 -17.12
N LYS A 213 20.51 -1.83 -17.47
CA LYS A 213 21.00 -0.44 -17.49
C LYS A 213 20.50 0.39 -18.68
N LEU A 214 19.78 -0.24 -19.60
CA LEU A 214 19.21 0.38 -20.80
C LEU A 214 17.67 0.28 -20.78
N CYS A 215 17.08 -0.01 -19.64
CA CYS A 215 15.65 -0.23 -19.53
C CYS A 215 15.03 0.64 -18.45
N ALA A 216 13.86 1.21 -18.77
CA ALA A 216 13.01 1.94 -17.84
C ALA A 216 11.68 1.19 -17.69
N PRO A 217 11.40 0.61 -16.49
CA PRO A 217 10.10 0.04 -16.20
C PRO A 217 9.02 1.12 -16.14
N ALA A 218 7.85 0.90 -16.73
CA ALA A 218 6.71 1.81 -16.56
C ALA A 218 6.32 1.96 -15.09
N PHE A 219 6.51 0.90 -14.32
CA PHE A 219 6.27 0.85 -12.88
C PHE A 219 7.03 1.93 -12.11
N THR A 220 8.36 2.05 -12.28
CA THR A 220 9.18 2.98 -11.49
C THR A 220 8.79 4.44 -11.71
N THR A 221 8.55 4.82 -12.97
CA THR A 221 8.08 6.17 -13.31
C THR A 221 6.68 6.43 -12.76
N SER A 222 5.79 5.44 -12.81
CA SER A 222 4.43 5.54 -12.26
C SER A 222 4.44 5.75 -10.76
N GLN A 223 5.26 5.02 -10.02
CA GLN A 223 5.43 5.19 -8.58
C GLN A 223 5.98 6.57 -8.22
N LEU A 224 6.95 7.07 -9.02
CA LEU A 224 7.50 8.40 -8.82
C LEU A 224 6.43 9.50 -9.04
N ILE A 225 5.60 9.38 -10.08
CA ILE A 225 4.49 10.31 -10.32
C ILE A 225 3.50 10.27 -9.17
N ARG A 226 3.11 9.08 -8.69
CA ARG A 226 2.17 8.97 -7.57
C ARG A 226 2.75 9.57 -6.30
N MET A 227 4.02 9.33 -6.00
CA MET A 227 4.72 9.96 -4.88
C MET A 227 4.75 11.49 -5.01
N ALA A 228 5.03 12.02 -6.21
CA ALA A 228 4.97 13.46 -6.47
C ALA A 228 3.57 14.05 -6.25
N LYS A 229 2.50 13.34 -6.66
CA LYS A 229 1.11 13.77 -6.40
C LYS A 229 0.78 13.81 -4.92
N ILE A 230 1.21 12.80 -4.14
CA ILE A 230 1.06 12.78 -2.67
C ILE A 230 1.79 13.97 -2.05
N LEU A 231 3.06 14.17 -2.39
CA LEU A 231 3.86 15.28 -1.87
C LEU A 231 3.29 16.65 -2.28
N ARG A 232 2.82 16.80 -3.50
CA ARG A 232 2.14 18.01 -3.97
C ARG A 232 0.88 18.30 -3.14
N MET A 233 0.08 17.27 -2.86
CA MET A 233 -1.11 17.41 -2.02
C MET A 233 -0.73 17.90 -0.62
N ILE A 234 0.24 17.26 0.02
CA ILE A 234 0.76 17.66 1.33
C ILE A 234 1.34 19.08 1.30
N ALA A 235 2.11 19.42 0.26
CA ALA A 235 2.68 20.76 0.09
C ALA A 235 1.60 21.84 -0.07
N ARG A 236 0.48 21.53 -0.72
CA ARG A 236 -0.68 22.44 -0.82
C ARG A 236 -1.33 22.68 0.54
N GLU A 237 -1.53 21.64 1.36
CA GLU A 237 -2.07 21.78 2.72
C GLU A 237 -1.12 22.57 3.65
N GLN A 238 0.18 22.54 3.37
CA GLN A 238 1.20 23.32 4.10
C GLN A 238 1.55 24.66 3.46
N GLU A 239 0.89 25.06 2.38
CA GLU A 239 1.13 26.31 1.63
C GLU A 239 2.58 26.46 1.09
N LEU A 240 3.27 25.33 0.83
CA LEU A 240 4.62 25.28 0.28
C LEU A 240 4.61 25.44 -1.26
N LEU A 241 4.34 26.66 -1.72
CA LEU A 241 4.03 26.94 -3.14
C LEU A 241 5.15 26.60 -4.10
N GLU A 242 6.42 26.74 -3.72
CA GLU A 242 7.56 26.38 -4.57
C GLU A 242 7.66 24.85 -4.77
N ASP A 243 7.39 24.08 -3.71
CA ASP A 243 7.35 22.63 -3.79
C ASP A 243 6.18 22.15 -4.67
N VAL A 244 5.03 22.81 -4.57
CA VAL A 244 3.87 22.53 -5.44
C VAL A 244 4.26 22.68 -6.91
N LYS A 245 4.93 23.79 -7.29
CA LYS A 245 5.38 24.02 -8.68
C LYS A 245 6.39 22.98 -9.14
N GLU A 246 7.33 22.61 -8.26
CA GLU A 246 8.33 21.58 -8.57
C GLU A 246 7.66 20.24 -8.88
N TYR A 247 6.74 19.79 -8.03
CA TYR A 247 6.04 18.52 -8.26
C TYR A 247 5.12 18.57 -9.49
N GLU A 248 4.47 19.69 -9.77
CA GLU A 248 3.65 19.86 -10.98
C GLU A 248 4.49 19.72 -12.24
N ALA A 249 5.67 20.33 -12.28
CA ALA A 249 6.60 20.18 -13.39
C ALA A 249 7.08 18.74 -13.57
N ASP A 250 7.43 18.06 -12.49
CA ASP A 250 7.86 16.66 -12.52
C ASP A 250 6.74 15.72 -12.99
N ILE A 251 5.53 15.89 -12.45
CA ILE A 251 4.35 15.11 -12.85
C ILE A 251 4.10 15.28 -14.35
N ALA A 252 4.12 16.51 -14.86
CA ALA A 252 3.90 16.78 -16.27
C ALA A 252 4.98 16.14 -17.16
N LEU A 253 6.25 16.29 -16.78
CA LEU A 253 7.40 15.72 -17.50
C LEU A 253 7.31 14.18 -17.59
N ARG A 254 7.10 13.53 -16.46
CA ARG A 254 7.08 12.05 -16.38
C ARG A 254 5.80 11.45 -16.98
N THR A 255 4.67 12.15 -16.86
CA THR A 255 3.42 11.75 -17.52
C THR A 255 3.59 11.75 -19.03
N ASN A 256 4.13 12.84 -19.60
CA ASN A 256 4.40 12.92 -21.03
C ASN A 256 5.33 11.79 -21.49
N ALA A 257 6.37 11.50 -20.73
CA ALA A 257 7.30 10.40 -21.04
C ALA A 257 6.61 9.03 -21.08
N LEU A 258 5.80 8.70 -20.08
CA LEU A 258 5.07 7.42 -20.04
C LEU A 258 4.08 7.30 -21.20
N LEU A 259 3.29 8.33 -21.45
CA LEU A 259 2.29 8.32 -22.53
C LEU A 259 2.92 8.24 -23.91
N THR A 260 4.11 8.86 -24.09
CA THR A 260 4.82 8.87 -25.38
C THR A 260 5.51 7.56 -25.69
N TYR A 261 6.15 6.93 -24.69
CA TYR A 261 7.10 5.85 -24.97
C TYR A 261 6.66 4.48 -24.44
N ALA A 262 5.83 4.42 -23.39
CA ALA A 262 5.54 3.18 -22.71
C ALA A 262 4.20 2.54 -23.09
N TRP A 263 3.25 3.31 -23.63
CA TRP A 263 1.96 2.75 -24.04
C TRP A 263 2.10 1.84 -25.26
N ASP A 264 1.61 0.62 -25.13
CA ASP A 264 1.56 -0.36 -26.21
C ASP A 264 0.13 -0.52 -26.70
N GLU A 265 -0.16 0.08 -27.85
CA GLU A 265 -1.51 0.11 -28.43
C GLU A 265 -2.02 -1.28 -28.77
N GLU A 266 -1.14 -2.20 -29.18
CA GLU A 266 -1.51 -3.55 -29.57
C GLU A 266 -2.02 -4.37 -28.38
N SER A 267 -1.26 -4.38 -27.28
CA SER A 267 -1.62 -5.16 -26.08
C SER A 267 -2.59 -4.42 -25.15
N GLY A 268 -2.66 -3.10 -25.22
CA GLY A 268 -3.44 -2.28 -24.28
C GLY A 268 -2.84 -2.21 -22.86
N TYR A 269 -1.54 -2.45 -22.74
CA TYR A 269 -0.77 -2.31 -21.52
C TYR A 269 0.36 -1.30 -21.70
N PHE A 270 0.87 -0.75 -20.62
CA PHE A 270 2.16 -0.08 -20.65
C PHE A 270 3.28 -1.11 -20.54
N GLY A 271 4.44 -0.80 -21.12
CA GLY A 271 5.56 -1.72 -21.13
C GLY A 271 6.86 -1.09 -20.61
N TYR A 272 7.85 -1.95 -20.41
CA TYR A 272 9.22 -1.54 -20.15
C TYR A 272 9.80 -0.93 -21.42
N VAL A 273 10.40 0.25 -21.31
CA VAL A 273 10.98 0.95 -22.46
C VAL A 273 12.47 0.68 -22.55
N VAL A 274 12.89 0.12 -23.65
CA VAL A 274 14.30 -0.15 -23.95
C VAL A 274 14.91 1.09 -24.62
N HIS A 275 16.19 1.36 -24.27
CA HIS A 275 16.97 2.47 -24.81
C HIS A 275 18.23 1.95 -25.50
N ASP A 276 18.73 2.72 -26.47
CA ASP A 276 20.02 2.46 -27.11
C ASP A 276 21.20 2.84 -26.19
N LYS A 277 22.42 2.60 -26.67
CA LYS A 277 23.65 2.95 -25.93
C LYS A 277 23.80 4.46 -25.70
N GLN A 278 23.11 5.29 -26.50
CA GLN A 278 23.03 6.74 -26.37
C GLN A 278 21.89 7.19 -25.45
N LYS A 279 21.21 6.24 -24.79
CA LYS A 279 20.10 6.47 -23.86
C LYS A 279 18.83 7.00 -24.52
N ARG A 280 18.67 6.86 -25.84
CA ARG A 280 17.45 7.23 -26.59
C ARG A 280 16.45 6.06 -26.57
N PRO A 281 15.15 6.32 -26.40
CA PRO A 281 14.13 5.26 -26.40
C PRO A 281 14.03 4.61 -27.79
N ILE A 282 13.93 3.28 -27.81
CA ILE A 282 13.77 2.48 -29.02
C ILE A 282 12.42 1.74 -29.09
N GLY A 283 11.76 1.52 -27.97
CA GLY A 283 10.43 0.92 -27.94
C GLY A 283 10.18 0.07 -26.72
N VAL A 284 8.99 -0.51 -26.67
CA VAL A 284 8.53 -1.41 -25.61
C VAL A 284 9.25 -2.75 -25.70
N PHE A 285 9.63 -3.29 -24.56
CA PHE A 285 10.27 -4.59 -24.45
C PHE A 285 9.29 -5.73 -24.74
N ARG A 286 9.65 -6.59 -25.70
CA ARG A 286 8.80 -7.66 -26.18
C ARG A 286 9.51 -9.02 -26.14
N THR A 287 8.72 -10.10 -26.14
CA THR A 287 9.20 -11.46 -26.42
C THR A 287 9.77 -11.57 -27.84
N ALA A 288 10.40 -12.69 -28.13
CA ALA A 288 10.86 -12.98 -29.51
C ALA A 288 9.71 -12.99 -30.53
N ASP A 289 8.52 -13.39 -30.12
CA ASP A 289 7.31 -13.45 -30.94
C ASP A 289 6.53 -12.13 -30.98
N GLY A 290 7.08 -11.06 -30.36
CA GLY A 290 6.52 -9.72 -30.43
C GLY A 290 5.50 -9.39 -29.33
N GLU A 291 5.20 -10.29 -28.38
CA GLU A 291 4.28 -10.01 -27.28
C GLU A 291 4.90 -9.05 -26.26
N ASN A 292 4.12 -8.08 -25.75
CA ASN A 292 4.55 -7.21 -24.66
C ASN A 292 4.79 -8.03 -23.38
N LEU A 293 6.00 -7.94 -22.82
CA LEU A 293 6.39 -8.67 -21.61
C LEU A 293 5.77 -8.12 -20.32
N SER A 294 5.11 -6.95 -20.37
CA SER A 294 4.50 -6.30 -19.22
C SER A 294 2.98 -6.46 -19.15
N LYS A 295 2.42 -7.49 -19.77
CA LYS A 295 1.00 -7.83 -19.58
C LYS A 295 0.80 -8.38 -18.17
N GLY A 296 0.31 -7.52 -17.29
CA GLY A 296 0.11 -7.87 -15.89
C GLY A 296 0.19 -6.65 -14.97
N MET A 297 0.52 -6.91 -13.71
CA MET A 297 0.42 -5.94 -12.61
C MET A 297 1.28 -4.69 -12.84
N ASP A 298 2.49 -4.82 -13.33
CA ASP A 298 3.37 -3.66 -13.57
C ASP A 298 2.95 -2.81 -14.77
N GLY A 299 2.35 -3.44 -15.80
CA GLY A 299 1.82 -2.77 -16.97
C GLY A 299 0.56 -1.92 -16.73
N VAL A 300 -0.10 -2.10 -15.57
CA VAL A 300 -1.28 -1.29 -15.19
C VAL A 300 -0.95 -0.13 -14.24
N TYR A 301 0.29 0.02 -13.80
CA TYR A 301 0.67 1.04 -12.80
C TYR A 301 0.49 2.51 -13.24
N PRO A 302 0.53 2.90 -14.52
CA PRO A 302 0.14 4.24 -14.94
C PRO A 302 -1.30 4.61 -14.55
N LEU A 303 -2.20 3.61 -14.40
CA LEU A 303 -3.52 3.80 -13.81
C LEU A 303 -3.42 4.20 -12.33
N VAL A 304 -2.55 3.55 -11.54
CA VAL A 304 -2.26 3.94 -10.14
C VAL A 304 -1.66 5.34 -10.07
N ALA A 305 -0.81 5.71 -11.01
CA ALA A 305 -0.29 7.07 -11.12
C ALA A 305 -1.38 8.11 -11.47
N GLY A 306 -2.54 7.67 -11.96
CA GLY A 306 -3.67 8.52 -12.33
C GLY A 306 -3.36 9.43 -13.51
N ILE A 307 -2.75 8.86 -14.58
CA ILE A 307 -2.31 9.62 -15.77
C ILE A 307 -2.93 9.12 -17.08
N CYS A 308 -3.67 8.02 -17.03
CA CYS A 308 -4.25 7.41 -18.22
C CYS A 308 -5.31 8.29 -18.86
N SER A 309 -5.39 8.26 -20.18
CA SER A 309 -6.55 8.76 -20.90
C SER A 309 -7.77 7.90 -20.56
N LYS A 310 -8.98 8.39 -20.85
CA LYS A 310 -10.20 7.62 -20.61
C LYS A 310 -10.19 6.26 -21.34
N GLU A 311 -9.70 6.25 -22.58
CA GLU A 311 -9.58 5.03 -23.38
C GLU A 311 -8.58 4.04 -22.79
N GLN A 312 -7.41 4.51 -22.36
CA GLN A 312 -6.41 3.68 -21.68
C GLN A 312 -6.94 3.15 -20.36
N GLU A 313 -7.66 3.98 -19.58
CA GLU A 313 -8.32 3.57 -18.34
C GLU A 313 -9.33 2.43 -18.60
N GLU A 314 -10.21 2.59 -19.58
CA GLU A 314 -11.21 1.57 -19.94
C GLU A 314 -10.56 0.25 -20.36
N ARG A 315 -9.50 0.31 -21.17
CA ARG A 315 -8.76 -0.90 -21.60
C ARG A 315 -8.08 -1.59 -20.43
N LEU A 316 -7.36 -0.86 -19.60
CA LEU A 316 -6.67 -1.42 -18.42
C LEU A 316 -7.66 -2.02 -17.41
N LEU A 317 -8.79 -1.35 -17.16
CA LEU A 317 -9.85 -1.91 -16.32
C LEU A 317 -10.47 -3.18 -16.93
N GLY A 318 -10.64 -3.21 -18.25
CA GLY A 318 -11.05 -4.40 -18.99
C GLY A 318 -10.13 -5.58 -18.70
N HIS A 319 -8.81 -5.40 -18.78
CA HIS A 319 -7.83 -6.43 -18.44
C HIS A 319 -7.85 -6.82 -16.97
N ILE A 320 -7.82 -5.84 -16.06
CA ILE A 320 -7.78 -6.06 -14.61
C ILE A 320 -8.98 -6.89 -14.14
N PHE A 321 -10.18 -6.62 -14.65
CA PHE A 321 -11.42 -7.27 -14.19
C PHE A 321 -11.91 -8.42 -15.08
N SER A 322 -11.14 -8.80 -16.11
CA SER A 322 -11.38 -9.95 -16.95
C SER A 322 -10.95 -11.26 -16.28
N GLU A 323 -11.87 -12.20 -16.14
CA GLU A 323 -11.58 -13.53 -15.59
C GLU A 323 -10.67 -14.38 -16.49
N LYS A 324 -10.54 -14.02 -17.76
CA LYS A 324 -9.63 -14.68 -18.71
C LYS A 324 -8.22 -14.13 -18.66
N GLU A 325 -8.05 -12.91 -18.10
CA GLU A 325 -6.79 -12.19 -18.11
C GLU A 325 -6.22 -12.02 -16.70
N MET A 326 -6.70 -11.05 -15.91
CA MET A 326 -6.07 -10.80 -14.61
C MET A 326 -6.93 -11.18 -13.40
N PHE A 327 -8.26 -11.15 -13.47
CA PHE A 327 -9.11 -11.36 -12.30
C PHE A 327 -9.42 -12.84 -12.07
N SER A 328 -8.63 -13.51 -11.24
CA SER A 328 -8.87 -14.89 -10.86
C SER A 328 -9.90 -15.04 -9.73
N LYS A 329 -10.31 -16.29 -9.45
CA LYS A 329 -11.21 -16.63 -8.33
C LYS A 329 -10.67 -16.27 -6.92
N VAL A 330 -9.38 -15.95 -6.79
CA VAL A 330 -8.72 -15.63 -5.52
C VAL A 330 -8.13 -14.22 -5.48
N GLY A 331 -8.30 -13.46 -6.54
CA GLY A 331 -7.81 -12.08 -6.67
C GLY A 331 -7.11 -11.83 -7.99
N ILE A 332 -6.47 -10.69 -8.10
CA ILE A 332 -5.81 -10.23 -9.33
C ILE A 332 -4.45 -10.93 -9.47
N SER A 333 -4.24 -11.62 -10.58
CA SER A 333 -2.97 -12.26 -10.93
C SER A 333 -1.86 -11.23 -11.15
N ALA A 334 -0.63 -11.57 -10.77
CA ALA A 334 0.52 -10.71 -11.02
C ALA A 334 0.84 -10.59 -12.52
N VAL A 335 0.59 -11.64 -13.29
CA VAL A 335 0.73 -11.68 -14.74
C VAL A 335 -0.62 -12.03 -15.36
N ASP A 336 -0.94 -11.42 -16.50
CA ASP A 336 -2.10 -11.75 -17.31
C ASP A 336 -2.09 -13.25 -17.66
N MET A 337 -3.14 -13.97 -17.25
CA MET A 337 -3.24 -15.43 -17.44
C MET A 337 -3.32 -15.84 -18.91
N SER A 338 -3.58 -14.91 -19.82
CA SER A 338 -3.55 -15.14 -21.27
C SER A 338 -2.17 -14.94 -21.90
N ALA A 339 -1.21 -14.38 -21.16
CA ALA A 339 0.13 -14.14 -21.68
C ALA A 339 0.90 -15.46 -21.87
N SER A 340 1.69 -15.55 -22.95
CA SER A 340 2.46 -16.75 -23.27
C SER A 340 3.49 -17.16 -22.20
N TYR A 341 3.89 -16.21 -21.39
CA TYR A 341 4.87 -16.39 -20.30
C TYR A 341 4.23 -16.54 -18.90
N TYR A 342 2.89 -16.61 -18.81
CA TYR A 342 2.19 -16.89 -17.56
C TYR A 342 2.54 -18.27 -17.00
N GLN A 343 2.81 -18.36 -15.70
CA GLN A 343 3.17 -19.60 -15.02
C GLN A 343 2.18 -19.91 -13.88
N PRO A 344 1.23 -20.84 -14.07
CA PRO A 344 0.17 -21.13 -13.10
C PRO A 344 0.67 -21.61 -11.74
N ASN A 345 1.88 -22.18 -11.68
CA ASN A 345 2.55 -22.62 -10.45
C ASN A 345 3.77 -21.74 -10.10
N GLY A 346 3.86 -20.58 -10.71
CA GLY A 346 4.96 -19.65 -10.47
C GLY A 346 4.83 -18.90 -9.15
N TYR A 347 5.71 -17.93 -8.96
CA TYR A 347 5.72 -17.03 -7.82
C TYR A 347 5.09 -15.70 -8.23
N TRP A 348 5.84 -14.64 -8.48
CA TRP A 348 5.31 -13.40 -9.04
C TRP A 348 5.04 -13.47 -10.55
N ASN A 349 5.44 -14.51 -11.21
CA ASN A 349 5.15 -14.74 -12.63
C ASN A 349 3.80 -15.43 -12.88
N GLY A 350 2.89 -15.45 -11.89
CA GLY A 350 1.57 -16.03 -12.12
C GLY A 350 0.58 -16.12 -10.96
N ASN A 351 0.97 -15.83 -9.73
CA ASN A 351 0.07 -15.98 -8.58
C ASN A 351 -0.48 -14.65 -8.03
N VAL A 352 -1.24 -14.71 -6.94
CA VAL A 352 -1.98 -13.57 -6.38
C VAL A 352 -1.31 -13.05 -5.12
N TRP A 353 -1.04 -11.76 -5.09
CA TRP A 353 -0.44 -11.03 -3.98
C TRP A 353 -1.33 -9.86 -3.57
N PHE A 354 -1.50 -9.62 -2.26
CA PHE A 354 -2.40 -8.58 -1.79
C PHE A 354 -1.79 -7.17 -1.83
N SER A 355 -0.46 -7.07 -1.76
CA SER A 355 0.26 -5.78 -1.76
C SER A 355 -0.11 -4.88 -2.94
N HIS A 356 0.06 -5.38 -4.17
CA HIS A 356 -0.26 -4.60 -5.36
C HIS A 356 -1.76 -4.37 -5.56
N GLN A 357 -2.61 -5.29 -5.08
CA GLN A 357 -4.06 -5.11 -5.13
C GLN A 357 -4.53 -3.96 -4.23
N TRP A 358 -3.79 -3.63 -3.16
CA TRP A 358 -4.10 -2.47 -2.34
C TRP A 358 -3.96 -1.16 -3.13
N PHE A 359 -2.90 -1.02 -3.94
CA PHE A 359 -2.76 0.15 -4.82
C PHE A 359 -3.92 0.25 -5.82
N LEU A 360 -4.34 -0.88 -6.41
CA LEU A 360 -5.49 -0.90 -7.32
C LEU A 360 -6.80 -0.57 -6.60
N TRP A 361 -7.01 -1.09 -5.39
CA TRP A 361 -8.17 -0.76 -4.57
C TRP A 361 -8.27 0.74 -4.29
N LYS A 362 -7.18 1.36 -3.85
CA LYS A 362 -7.12 2.82 -3.65
C LYS A 362 -7.38 3.59 -4.95
N THR A 363 -6.85 3.07 -6.06
CA THR A 363 -7.08 3.66 -7.39
C THR A 363 -8.54 3.55 -7.80
N MET A 364 -9.23 2.44 -7.53
CA MET A 364 -10.67 2.34 -7.81
C MET A 364 -11.47 3.39 -7.01
N LEU A 365 -11.08 3.70 -5.79
CA LEU A 365 -11.66 4.81 -5.02
C LEU A 365 -11.38 6.16 -5.69
N ASP A 366 -10.14 6.41 -6.16
CA ASP A 366 -9.80 7.64 -6.92
C ASP A 366 -10.62 7.77 -8.23
N LEU A 367 -10.95 6.66 -8.85
CA LEU A 367 -11.78 6.62 -10.07
C LEU A 367 -13.29 6.66 -9.79
N GLY A 368 -13.72 6.67 -8.51
CA GLY A 368 -15.12 6.57 -8.12
C GLY A 368 -15.77 5.23 -8.46
N LYS A 369 -14.97 4.18 -8.71
CA LYS A 369 -15.39 2.82 -9.08
C LYS A 369 -15.53 1.94 -7.85
N MET A 370 -16.60 2.18 -7.09
CA MET A 370 -16.81 1.58 -5.79
C MET A 370 -17.10 0.07 -5.86
N GLU A 371 -17.79 -0.39 -6.92
CA GLU A 371 -18.05 -1.82 -7.15
C GLU A 371 -16.75 -2.61 -7.37
N GLU A 372 -15.87 -2.05 -8.19
CA GLU A 372 -14.57 -2.65 -8.48
C GLU A 372 -13.67 -2.66 -7.25
N ALA A 373 -13.68 -1.58 -6.46
CA ALA A 373 -12.99 -1.53 -5.17
C ALA A 373 -13.50 -2.62 -4.22
N TRP A 374 -14.82 -2.76 -4.10
CA TRP A 374 -15.44 -3.82 -3.31
C TRP A 374 -15.09 -5.20 -3.81
N LYS A 375 -15.13 -5.43 -5.12
CA LYS A 375 -14.79 -6.72 -5.74
C LYS A 375 -13.37 -7.16 -5.38
N ILE A 376 -12.40 -6.23 -5.41
CA ILE A 376 -11.01 -6.50 -4.99
C ILE A 376 -10.97 -6.89 -3.51
N ALA A 377 -11.50 -6.05 -2.64
CA ALA A 377 -11.45 -6.25 -1.19
C ALA A 377 -12.17 -7.53 -0.76
N LYS A 378 -13.39 -7.75 -1.26
CA LYS A 378 -14.22 -8.91 -0.90
C LYS A 378 -13.58 -10.22 -1.34
N THR A 379 -13.06 -10.30 -2.57
CA THR A 379 -12.37 -11.49 -3.07
C THR A 379 -11.14 -11.82 -2.24
N ALA A 380 -10.36 -10.81 -1.86
CA ALA A 380 -9.19 -10.99 -1.01
C ALA A 380 -9.57 -11.45 0.40
N LEU A 381 -10.56 -10.80 1.03
CA LEU A 381 -11.04 -11.16 2.37
C LEU A 381 -11.57 -12.60 2.42
N ASP A 382 -12.39 -13.01 1.45
CA ASP A 382 -12.96 -14.36 1.39
C ASP A 382 -11.87 -15.41 1.17
N SER A 383 -10.91 -15.12 0.31
CA SER A 383 -9.81 -16.03 0.00
C SER A 383 -8.86 -16.17 1.19
N TRP A 384 -8.56 -15.06 1.85
CA TRP A 384 -7.76 -15.06 3.08
C TRP A 384 -8.44 -15.84 4.19
N LYS A 385 -9.71 -15.51 4.48
CA LYS A 385 -10.49 -16.20 5.51
C LYS A 385 -10.53 -17.71 5.27
N ARG A 386 -10.87 -18.13 4.05
CA ARG A 386 -10.98 -19.57 3.70
C ARG A 386 -9.68 -20.31 3.95
N GLU A 387 -8.53 -19.75 3.59
CA GLU A 387 -7.24 -20.40 3.82
C GLU A 387 -6.86 -20.40 5.30
N VAL A 388 -7.02 -19.27 5.99
CA VAL A 388 -6.67 -19.16 7.42
C VAL A 388 -7.55 -20.03 8.29
N ASP A 389 -8.85 -20.10 8.04
CA ASP A 389 -9.77 -20.99 8.78
C ASP A 389 -9.42 -22.49 8.61
N TYR A 390 -8.82 -22.84 7.47
CA TYR A 390 -8.40 -24.21 7.20
C TYR A 390 -7.02 -24.52 7.77
N SER A 391 -6.02 -23.66 7.52
CA SER A 391 -4.61 -23.95 7.81
C SER A 391 -4.13 -23.40 9.16
N TYR A 392 -4.83 -22.41 9.73
CA TYR A 392 -4.41 -21.64 10.89
C TYR A 392 -3.08 -20.89 10.70
N TYR A 393 -2.71 -20.61 9.44
CA TYR A 393 -1.51 -19.86 9.08
C TYR A 393 -1.83 -18.58 8.33
N THR A 394 -1.02 -17.55 8.56
CA THR A 394 -0.86 -16.44 7.62
C THR A 394 0.15 -16.86 6.56
N PHE A 395 -0.01 -16.37 5.34
CA PHE A 395 0.74 -16.83 4.18
C PHE A 395 1.12 -15.65 3.28
N GLU A 396 2.01 -15.93 2.34
CA GLU A 396 2.62 -14.91 1.50
C GLU A 396 1.80 -14.60 0.25
N MET A 397 1.28 -15.63 -0.42
CA MET A 397 0.54 -15.52 -1.67
C MET A 397 -0.58 -16.56 -1.77
N LEU A 398 -1.47 -16.39 -2.74
CA LEU A 398 -2.48 -17.39 -3.11
C LEU A 398 -2.16 -17.99 -4.48
N ASN A 399 -2.15 -19.32 -4.54
CA ASN A 399 -2.05 -20.04 -5.81
C ASN A 399 -3.43 -20.06 -6.50
N ILE A 400 -3.49 -19.63 -7.76
CA ILE A 400 -4.73 -19.50 -8.51
C ILE A 400 -5.38 -20.86 -8.77
N ALA A 401 -4.59 -21.87 -9.12
CA ALA A 401 -5.10 -23.19 -9.50
C ALA A 401 -5.75 -23.92 -8.31
N THR A 402 -5.08 -23.90 -7.16
CA THR A 402 -5.51 -24.60 -5.95
C THR A 402 -6.37 -23.76 -5.01
N ALA A 403 -6.34 -22.44 -5.16
CA ALA A 403 -6.93 -21.47 -4.25
C ALA A 403 -6.40 -21.58 -2.81
N ARG A 404 -5.17 -22.09 -2.62
CA ARG A 404 -4.51 -22.27 -1.33
C ARG A 404 -3.44 -21.22 -1.12
N GLY A 405 -3.24 -20.86 0.16
CA GLY A 405 -2.10 -20.08 0.59
C GLY A 405 -0.79 -20.80 0.29
N GLY A 406 0.22 -20.05 -0.10
CA GLY A 406 1.48 -20.62 -0.53
C GLY A 406 2.68 -19.89 0.02
N TRP A 407 3.82 -20.52 -0.23
CA TRP A 407 5.17 -20.15 0.06
C TRP A 407 5.49 -20.20 1.55
N PHE A 408 5.56 -19.10 2.26
CA PHE A 408 5.93 -19.11 3.68
C PHE A 408 4.75 -18.77 4.58
N HIS A 409 4.61 -19.52 5.66
CA HIS A 409 3.65 -19.28 6.72
C HIS A 409 4.18 -18.28 7.76
N GLN A 410 3.29 -17.75 8.61
CA GLN A 410 3.54 -16.66 9.54
C GLN A 410 4.05 -15.38 8.85
N PHE A 411 3.68 -15.23 7.59
CA PHE A 411 3.96 -14.05 6.80
C PHE A 411 2.91 -12.97 7.08
N GLY A 412 3.34 -11.73 7.27
CA GLY A 412 2.46 -10.60 7.57
C GLY A 412 2.65 -9.41 6.64
N GLY A 413 3.86 -9.21 6.14
CA GLY A 413 4.25 -8.02 5.39
C GLY A 413 3.30 -7.64 4.25
N LEU A 414 3.47 -8.26 3.10
CA LEU A 414 2.68 -7.94 1.89
C LEU A 414 1.21 -8.36 1.96
N SER A 415 0.83 -9.12 2.99
CA SER A 415 -0.57 -9.51 3.25
C SER A 415 -1.32 -8.48 4.12
N SER A 416 -0.67 -7.45 4.63
CA SER A 416 -1.25 -6.39 5.45
C SER A 416 -2.53 -5.75 4.89
N PRO A 417 -2.73 -5.60 3.55
CA PRO A 417 -3.95 -5.06 3.00
C PRO A 417 -5.24 -5.74 3.44
N VAL A 418 -5.18 -7.01 3.81
CA VAL A 418 -6.35 -7.76 4.31
C VAL A 418 -6.93 -7.10 5.57
N ASN A 419 -6.09 -6.67 6.52
CA ASN A 419 -6.54 -5.94 7.71
C ASN A 419 -7.13 -4.57 7.35
N ILE A 420 -6.54 -3.90 6.36
CA ILE A 420 -7.01 -2.59 5.90
C ILE A 420 -8.42 -2.72 5.31
N TRP A 421 -8.63 -3.70 4.42
CA TRP A 421 -9.94 -3.94 3.80
C TRP A 421 -10.99 -4.38 4.81
N ALA A 422 -10.63 -5.24 5.79
CA ALA A 422 -11.55 -5.63 6.83
C ALA A 422 -12.03 -4.42 7.66
N ASN A 423 -11.11 -3.51 8.01
CA ASN A 423 -11.45 -2.30 8.73
C ASN A 423 -12.25 -1.32 7.85
N ALA A 424 -11.85 -1.15 6.58
CA ALA A 424 -12.51 -0.23 5.64
C ALA A 424 -13.98 -0.57 5.35
N TYR A 425 -14.38 -1.84 5.52
CA TYR A 425 -15.75 -2.27 5.22
C TYR A 425 -16.54 -2.76 6.44
N TYR A 426 -15.89 -3.05 7.57
CA TYR A 426 -16.58 -3.67 8.69
C TYR A 426 -16.30 -3.05 10.06
N ARG A 427 -15.18 -2.31 10.22
CA ARG A 427 -14.85 -1.72 11.53
C ARG A 427 -15.54 -0.37 11.69
N ARG A 428 -16.44 -0.29 12.66
CA ARG A 428 -17.15 0.94 13.05
C ARG A 428 -16.18 2.11 13.28
N GLY A 429 -16.52 3.29 12.81
CA GLY A 429 -15.72 4.51 12.94
C GLY A 429 -14.56 4.64 11.93
N THR A 430 -14.46 3.74 10.95
CA THR A 430 -13.41 3.80 9.94
C THR A 430 -13.79 4.71 8.77
N VAL A 431 -12.84 5.55 8.36
CA VAL A 431 -12.89 6.36 7.13
C VAL A 431 -11.82 5.85 6.17
N SER A 432 -12.17 5.66 4.90
CA SER A 432 -11.21 5.27 3.86
C SER A 432 -11.49 5.99 2.55
N CYS A 433 -10.43 6.36 1.84
CA CYS A 433 -10.51 7.03 0.53
C CYS A 433 -9.36 6.60 -0.38
N GLY A 434 -9.34 7.09 -1.61
CA GLY A 434 -8.23 6.94 -2.53
C GLY A 434 -7.01 7.80 -2.16
N PHE A 435 -6.11 8.01 -3.13
CA PHE A 435 -4.89 8.82 -2.94
C PHE A 435 -5.12 10.30 -3.26
N ASP A 436 -6.18 10.65 -3.96
CA ASP A 436 -6.43 12.00 -4.46
C ASP A 436 -7.44 12.79 -3.59
N LEU A 437 -7.97 12.17 -2.52
CA LEU A 437 -8.83 12.82 -1.54
C LEU A 437 -8.05 13.07 -0.24
N TRP A 438 -7.92 14.32 0.17
CA TRP A 438 -7.40 14.68 1.48
C TRP A 438 -8.53 14.65 2.51
N ILE A 439 -8.29 13.96 3.61
CA ILE A 439 -9.12 14.00 4.81
C ILE A 439 -8.41 14.90 5.82
N GLY A 440 -9.05 16.00 6.19
CA GLY A 440 -8.58 16.89 7.24
C GLY A 440 -9.12 16.48 8.62
N GLU A 441 -9.68 17.44 9.34
CA GLU A 441 -10.30 17.14 10.63
C GLU A 441 -11.36 16.06 10.49
N GLN A 442 -11.32 15.05 11.36
CA GLN A 442 -12.31 13.98 11.40
C GLN A 442 -12.68 13.64 12.83
N SER A 443 -13.95 13.32 13.03
CA SER A 443 -14.48 12.78 14.27
C SER A 443 -15.59 11.78 14.02
N TYR A 444 -15.69 10.82 14.90
CA TYR A 444 -16.78 9.86 14.92
C TYR A 444 -17.35 9.79 16.35
N GLU A 445 -18.65 10.08 16.46
CA GLU A 445 -19.41 9.98 17.69
C GLU A 445 -20.13 8.64 17.75
N GLU A 446 -19.68 7.75 18.62
CA GLU A 446 -20.18 6.37 18.71
C GLU A 446 -21.66 6.31 19.14
N ASP A 447 -22.05 7.15 20.10
CA ASP A 447 -23.42 7.13 20.66
C ASP A 447 -24.49 7.58 19.63
N THR A 448 -24.14 8.50 18.75
CA THR A 448 -25.02 9.06 17.73
C THR A 448 -24.76 8.47 16.34
N ASP A 449 -23.78 7.57 16.23
CA ASP A 449 -23.32 6.99 14.95
C ASP A 449 -23.06 8.07 13.88
N THR A 450 -22.40 9.17 14.28
CA THR A 450 -22.24 10.37 13.45
C THR A 450 -20.78 10.61 13.09
N PHE A 451 -20.50 10.71 11.80
CA PHE A 451 -19.23 11.20 11.27
C PHE A 451 -19.28 12.71 10.99
N ARG A 452 -18.18 13.39 11.27
CA ARG A 452 -17.89 14.75 10.81
C ARG A 452 -16.46 14.80 10.32
N LEU A 453 -16.25 15.20 9.07
CA LEU A 453 -14.92 15.32 8.49
C LEU A 453 -14.87 16.47 7.49
N THR A 454 -13.67 17.03 7.28
CA THR A 454 -13.39 17.94 6.20
C THR A 454 -12.66 17.20 5.08
N VAL A 455 -12.99 17.53 3.83
CA VAL A 455 -12.41 16.87 2.65
C VAL A 455 -11.96 17.89 1.62
N THR A 456 -10.81 17.61 0.98
CA THR A 456 -10.36 18.33 -0.21
C THR A 456 -10.12 17.32 -1.34
N ASN A 457 -10.89 17.44 -2.42
CA ASN A 457 -10.68 16.60 -3.60
C ASN A 457 -9.68 17.26 -4.55
N HIS A 458 -8.49 16.66 -4.63
CA HIS A 458 -7.39 17.13 -5.50
C HIS A 458 -7.49 16.61 -6.94
N SER A 459 -8.53 15.84 -7.25
CA SER A 459 -8.80 15.27 -8.58
C SER A 459 -9.78 16.14 -9.37
N ASP A 460 -9.70 16.02 -10.70
CA ASP A 460 -10.68 16.62 -11.65
C ASP A 460 -11.93 15.74 -11.84
N ARG A 461 -12.06 14.67 -11.08
CA ARG A 461 -13.21 13.75 -11.09
C ARG A 461 -13.80 13.55 -9.70
N ALA A 462 -15.00 12.99 -9.65
CA ALA A 462 -15.56 12.53 -8.38
C ALA A 462 -14.79 11.31 -7.88
N VAL A 463 -14.47 11.29 -6.57
CA VAL A 463 -13.68 10.24 -5.91
C VAL A 463 -14.49 9.55 -4.81
N GLY A 464 -14.18 8.29 -4.54
CA GLY A 464 -14.86 7.50 -3.53
C GLY A 464 -14.42 7.82 -2.10
N LEU A 465 -15.40 7.83 -1.21
CA LEU A 465 -15.23 7.92 0.24
C LEU A 465 -16.01 6.77 0.88
N LEU A 466 -15.37 6.02 1.77
CA LEU A 466 -15.97 4.96 2.57
C LEU A 466 -16.07 5.41 4.03
N LEU A 467 -17.24 5.22 4.63
CA LEU A 467 -17.51 5.49 6.04
C LEU A 467 -18.14 4.25 6.65
N VAL A 468 -17.65 3.76 7.79
CA VAL A 468 -18.22 2.58 8.44
C VAL A 468 -18.95 2.98 9.73
N THR A 469 -20.28 2.94 9.68
CA THR A 469 -21.17 3.18 10.82
C THR A 469 -21.41 1.91 11.64
N GLY A 470 -22.16 2.02 12.74
CA GLY A 470 -22.52 0.88 13.60
C GLY A 470 -23.39 -0.18 12.93
N GLY A 471 -24.15 0.22 11.89
CA GLY A 471 -24.96 -0.71 11.11
C GLY A 471 -26.15 -1.31 11.86
N ALA A 472 -26.55 -0.73 12.99
CA ALA A 472 -27.63 -1.26 13.83
C ALA A 472 -29.03 -1.10 13.21
N ASP A 473 -29.16 -0.20 12.24
CA ASP A 473 -30.41 0.08 11.53
C ASP A 473 -30.31 -0.30 10.05
N THR A 474 -31.40 -0.78 9.49
CA THR A 474 -31.54 -1.07 8.06
C THR A 474 -31.70 0.18 7.20
N SER A 475 -31.98 1.34 7.80
CA SER A 475 -32.03 2.63 7.11
C SER A 475 -30.63 3.04 6.61
N VAL A 476 -30.57 3.61 5.40
CA VAL A 476 -29.33 4.21 4.89
C VAL A 476 -29.11 5.52 5.64
N PRO A 477 -27.99 5.71 6.35
CA PRO A 477 -27.68 7.00 6.98
C PRO A 477 -27.71 8.14 5.97
N GLU A 478 -28.09 9.32 6.42
CA GLU A 478 -28.06 10.52 5.60
C GLU A 478 -26.64 11.08 5.56
N VAL A 479 -26.15 11.35 4.36
CA VAL A 479 -24.86 11.97 4.16
C VAL A 479 -25.05 13.34 3.52
N PHE A 480 -24.32 14.32 4.04
CA PHE A 480 -24.36 15.71 3.57
C PHE A 480 -22.96 16.19 3.24
N LEU A 481 -22.84 16.98 2.19
CA LEU A 481 -21.65 17.76 1.86
C LEU A 481 -22.03 19.25 1.90
N ASP A 482 -21.42 20.02 2.81
CA ASP A 482 -21.73 21.45 3.04
C ASP A 482 -23.23 21.72 3.30
N GLY A 483 -23.92 20.76 3.92
CA GLY A 483 -25.35 20.82 4.22
C GLY A 483 -26.27 20.34 3.11
N GLU A 484 -25.75 20.08 1.91
CA GLU A 484 -26.52 19.53 0.79
C GLU A 484 -26.46 17.99 0.81
N PRO A 485 -27.58 17.29 0.52
CA PRO A 485 -27.61 15.85 0.48
C PRO A 485 -26.60 15.26 -0.51
N LEU A 486 -25.80 14.30 -0.06
CA LEU A 486 -24.87 13.53 -0.87
C LEU A 486 -25.39 12.09 -1.02
N GLU A 487 -25.43 11.60 -2.26
CA GLU A 487 -25.82 10.22 -2.53
C GLU A 487 -24.87 9.25 -1.83
N ALA A 488 -25.44 8.33 -1.05
CA ALA A 488 -24.71 7.27 -0.37
C ALA A 488 -25.35 5.92 -0.66
N VAL A 489 -24.50 4.93 -0.93
CA VAL A 489 -24.90 3.55 -1.16
C VAL A 489 -24.37 2.69 -0.02
N ARG A 490 -25.22 1.86 0.57
CA ARG A 490 -24.81 0.91 1.58
C ARG A 490 -24.17 -0.31 0.91
N ARG A 491 -22.92 -0.59 1.24
CA ARG A 491 -22.18 -1.75 0.71
C ARG A 491 -22.27 -2.97 1.63
N THR A 492 -22.08 -2.78 2.93
CA THR A 492 -22.27 -3.76 4.00
C THR A 492 -23.19 -3.17 5.06
N LEU A 493 -23.52 -3.88 6.13
CA LEU A 493 -24.41 -3.33 7.16
C LEU A 493 -23.96 -1.98 7.71
N GLY A 494 -22.65 -1.74 7.81
CA GLY A 494 -22.10 -0.47 8.30
C GLY A 494 -21.45 0.40 7.22
N ALA A 495 -20.94 -0.18 6.13
CA ALA A 495 -20.15 0.57 5.15
C ALA A 495 -21.05 1.36 4.19
N LEU A 496 -20.79 2.65 4.14
CA LEU A 496 -21.41 3.61 3.23
C LEU A 496 -20.39 4.03 2.19
N GLU A 497 -20.80 4.02 0.94
CA GLU A 497 -20.04 4.49 -0.21
C GLU A 497 -20.61 5.81 -0.70
N CYS A 498 -19.80 6.85 -0.67
CA CYS A 498 -20.13 8.18 -1.16
C CYS A 498 -19.17 8.58 -2.27
N ARG A 499 -19.60 9.52 -3.14
CA ARG A 499 -18.73 10.13 -4.14
C ARG A 499 -18.60 11.62 -3.88
N ILE A 500 -17.38 12.05 -3.51
CA ILE A 500 -17.07 13.47 -3.33
C ILE A 500 -16.86 14.10 -4.71
N PRO A 501 -17.64 15.13 -5.10
CA PRO A 501 -17.53 15.76 -6.41
C PRO A 501 -16.12 16.28 -6.72
N ALA A 502 -15.83 16.45 -8.01
CA ALA A 502 -14.59 17.06 -8.47
C ALA A 502 -14.40 18.47 -7.87
N ARG A 503 -13.16 18.83 -7.57
CA ARG A 503 -12.75 20.18 -7.17
C ARG A 503 -13.36 20.73 -5.88
N VAL A 504 -13.92 19.85 -5.02
CA VAL A 504 -14.34 20.26 -3.68
C VAL A 504 -13.12 20.71 -2.89
N ARG A 505 -13.15 21.94 -2.37
CA ARG A 505 -12.08 22.51 -1.53
C ARG A 505 -12.61 22.74 -0.12
N LYS A 506 -12.06 22.01 0.86
CA LYS A 506 -12.43 22.10 2.27
C LYS A 506 -13.96 21.92 2.51
N GLY A 507 -14.56 20.96 1.79
CA GLY A 507 -15.96 20.61 2.00
C GLY A 507 -16.16 19.88 3.33
N ARG A 508 -17.29 20.14 4.00
CA ARG A 508 -17.66 19.48 5.26
C ARG A 508 -18.60 18.32 4.99
N VAL A 509 -18.13 17.10 5.25
CA VAL A 509 -18.98 15.90 5.19
C VAL A 509 -19.55 15.61 6.58
N VAL A 510 -20.85 15.36 6.63
CA VAL A 510 -21.57 14.86 7.82
C VAL A 510 -22.36 13.64 7.41
N ALA A 511 -22.11 12.50 8.07
CA ALA A 511 -22.93 11.30 7.91
C ALA A 511 -23.54 10.95 9.27
N LYS A 512 -24.86 10.76 9.32
CA LYS A 512 -25.58 10.46 10.56
C LYS A 512 -26.65 9.40 10.33
N ALA A 513 -26.84 8.53 11.30
CA ALA A 513 -27.99 7.63 11.32
C ALA A 513 -29.30 8.45 11.28
N ARG A 514 -30.31 7.95 10.59
CA ARG A 514 -31.67 8.50 10.70
C ARG A 514 -32.19 8.23 12.12
N VAL A 515 -32.54 9.29 12.82
CA VAL A 515 -33.22 9.22 14.12
C VAL A 515 -34.67 8.73 13.91
#